data_016828b47bf1ecbe2b9a7fbb7d41ab90
#
_entry.id   016828b47bf1ecbe2b9a7fbb7d41ab90
#
_cell.length_a   1.000
_cell.length_b   1.000
_cell.length_c   1.000
_cell.angle_alpha   90.00
_cell.angle_beta   90.00
_cell.angle_gamma   90.00
#
_symmetry.space_group_name_H-M   'P 1'
#
loop_
_entity.id
_entity.type
_entity.pdbx_description
1 polymer ?
#
loop_
_entity_poly.entity_id
_entity_poly.type
_entity_poly.pdbx_seq_one_letter_code
_entity_poly.pdbx_strand_id
1 'polypeptide(L)'
;MSGAAGGRLMGKTLTAVLGAVAVWALVSCSAYDAITIVGSKSPEQAAKAIIRAKEAAYVRNPTLLAHDVKRARRQFKQLVAFFSGEVSREWGSKEVLLPGPKRYVKYTQNYESRAVVNFDTGLITVETLDNDDVSLRNAIITTLLTPDDPRAVDLYSDKTIKLSGTPYLYALVLDHERRAIRSPKRAEAYARHLVANERRERKIDTAHGPRVARYVQFNMVNDRGNKQAARYQRHVVRYARKYQVSKSLIFAVIKIESNFNPFAVSAAPAYGLMQLVPASGGREAYRAVKGVDKIPGRDYLLDAANNIELGTAYLGIIDQRYLGAIEDPTSREYCTIAAYNGGAGTVLRVFSSDRQRALAIINSLRPPAVYEQLRTRLPRQETRRYLVKVL
;
A
#
# COMPACT_ATOMS: atom_id res chain seq x y z
N MET A 1 -24.74 -38.57 38.05
CA MET A 1 -23.31 -38.25 37.83
C MET A 1 -23.21 -37.30 36.66
N SER A 2 -22.99 -36.07 37.02
CA SER A 2 -22.98 -34.88 36.20
C SER A 2 -21.55 -34.58 35.76
N GLY A 3 -21.42 -33.84 34.69
CA GLY A 3 -20.30 -32.95 34.52
C GLY A 3 -19.52 -33.08 33.23
N ALA A 4 -19.32 -31.94 32.59
CA ALA A 4 -18.35 -31.57 31.58
C ALA A 4 -18.76 -31.58 30.11
N ALA A 5 -19.51 -30.56 29.70
CA ALA A 5 -19.59 -30.12 28.31
C ALA A 5 -19.79 -28.60 28.20
N GLY A 6 -18.96 -27.79 28.85
CA GLY A 6 -19.10 -26.32 28.87
C GLY A 6 -17.85 -25.51 28.47
N GLY A 7 -16.74 -26.15 28.22
CA GLY A 7 -15.43 -25.43 28.11
C GLY A 7 -14.88 -25.15 26.72
N ARG A 8 -15.49 -25.64 25.63
CA ARG A 8 -14.86 -25.56 24.28
C ARG A 8 -15.44 -24.54 23.30
N LEU A 9 -16.57 -23.89 23.60
CA LEU A 9 -17.15 -22.86 22.71
C LEU A 9 -16.66 -21.44 23.00
N MET A 10 -16.19 -21.17 24.21
CA MET A 10 -15.73 -19.81 24.58
C MET A 10 -14.34 -19.44 24.03
N GLY A 11 -13.49 -20.44 23.72
CA GLY A 11 -12.15 -20.20 23.20
C GLY A 11 -12.09 -19.76 21.72
N LYS A 12 -13.04 -20.21 20.89
CA LYS A 12 -13.01 -19.93 19.44
C LYS A 12 -13.59 -18.56 19.07
N THR A 13 -14.52 -18.04 19.83
CA THR A 13 -15.08 -16.69 19.65
C THR A 13 -14.13 -15.60 20.17
N LEU A 14 -13.36 -15.88 21.20
CA LEU A 14 -12.38 -14.93 21.75
C LEU A 14 -11.20 -14.72 20.80
N THR A 15 -10.74 -15.76 20.10
CA THR A 15 -9.62 -15.69 19.12
C THR A 15 -10.02 -14.93 17.85
N ALA A 16 -11.26 -15.03 17.39
CA ALA A 16 -11.73 -14.31 16.19
C ALA A 16 -11.94 -12.81 16.47
N VAL A 17 -12.40 -12.44 17.67
CA VAL A 17 -12.57 -11.04 18.09
C VAL A 17 -11.20 -10.41 18.37
N LEU A 18 -10.24 -11.14 18.92
CA LEU A 18 -8.86 -10.68 19.12
C LEU A 18 -8.13 -10.39 17.79
N GLY A 19 -8.41 -11.16 16.73
CA GLY A 19 -7.81 -10.93 15.41
C GLY A 19 -8.27 -9.63 14.73
N ALA A 20 -9.57 -9.30 14.83
CA ALA A 20 -10.13 -8.10 14.20
C ALA A 20 -9.82 -6.80 14.98
N VAL A 21 -9.73 -6.86 16.31
CA VAL A 21 -9.43 -5.70 17.16
C VAL A 21 -7.93 -5.41 17.22
N ALA A 22 -7.06 -6.42 17.12
CA ALA A 22 -5.62 -6.25 17.17
C ALA A 22 -5.06 -5.44 15.99
N VAL A 23 -5.65 -5.53 14.80
CA VAL A 23 -5.21 -4.78 13.60
C VAL A 23 -5.57 -3.28 13.70
N TRP A 24 -6.64 -2.92 14.40
CA TRP A 24 -7.02 -1.51 14.64
C TRP A 24 -6.18 -0.81 15.71
N ALA A 25 -5.63 -1.57 16.65
CA ALA A 25 -4.88 -1.04 17.80
C ALA A 25 -3.41 -0.74 17.50
N LEU A 26 -2.84 -1.31 16.44
CA LEU A 26 -1.38 -1.30 16.23
C LEU A 26 -0.78 0.01 15.73
N VAL A 27 -1.56 1.00 15.32
CA VAL A 27 -1.02 2.25 14.74
C VAL A 27 -0.83 3.37 15.77
N SER A 28 -1.52 3.33 16.92
CA SER A 28 -1.41 4.40 17.93
C SER A 28 -1.68 3.97 19.38
N CYS A 29 -2.00 2.71 19.67
CA CYS A 29 -2.33 2.25 21.02
C CYS A 29 -1.10 1.72 21.79
N SER A 30 -1.01 2.09 23.08
CA SER A 30 -0.08 1.46 24.02
C SER A 30 -0.57 0.05 24.38
N ALA A 31 0.30 -0.78 24.99
CA ALA A 31 -0.13 -2.08 25.53
C ALA A 31 -1.31 -1.94 26.53
N TYR A 32 -1.34 -0.84 27.28
CA TYR A 32 -2.40 -0.49 28.20
C TYR A 32 -3.73 -0.21 27.45
N ASP A 33 -3.68 0.52 26.35
CA ASP A 33 -4.85 0.79 25.51
C ASP A 33 -5.42 -0.52 24.92
N ALA A 34 -4.55 -1.43 24.48
CA ALA A 34 -4.97 -2.73 23.96
C ALA A 34 -5.66 -3.59 25.03
N ILE A 35 -5.11 -3.63 26.25
CA ILE A 35 -5.70 -4.33 27.40
C ILE A 35 -7.05 -3.72 27.76
N THR A 36 -7.17 -2.40 27.75
CA THR A 36 -8.41 -1.67 28.07
C THR A 36 -9.50 -1.96 27.03
N ILE A 37 -9.16 -2.04 25.75
CA ILE A 37 -10.11 -2.37 24.68
C ILE A 37 -10.58 -3.80 24.83
N VAL A 38 -9.67 -4.76 25.03
CA VAL A 38 -9.99 -6.19 25.12
C VAL A 38 -10.77 -6.51 26.41
N GLY A 39 -10.46 -5.84 27.52
CA GLY A 39 -11.16 -6.01 28.81
C GLY A 39 -12.50 -5.28 28.91
N SER A 40 -12.89 -4.49 27.92
CA SER A 40 -14.13 -3.71 27.94
C SER A 40 -15.35 -4.57 27.56
N LYS A 41 -16.51 -4.29 28.21
CA LYS A 41 -17.80 -4.85 27.83
C LYS A 41 -18.25 -4.46 26.42
N SER A 42 -17.67 -3.37 25.86
CA SER A 42 -17.92 -2.85 24.51
C SER A 42 -16.61 -2.45 23.83
N PRO A 43 -15.82 -3.38 23.29
CA PRO A 43 -14.49 -3.11 22.72
C PRO A 43 -14.46 -2.03 21.64
N GLU A 44 -15.49 -1.96 20.81
CA GLU A 44 -15.62 -0.95 19.76
C GLU A 44 -15.81 0.47 20.32
N GLN A 45 -16.65 0.61 21.35
CA GLN A 45 -16.86 1.91 22.02
C GLN A 45 -15.62 2.33 22.80
N ALA A 46 -14.95 1.40 23.48
CA ALA A 46 -13.69 1.66 24.17
C ALA A 46 -12.60 2.12 23.19
N ALA A 47 -12.47 1.47 22.04
CA ALA A 47 -11.54 1.88 20.98
C ALA A 47 -11.85 3.30 20.47
N LYS A 48 -13.13 3.63 20.21
CA LYS A 48 -13.55 4.97 19.80
C LYS A 48 -13.25 6.03 20.88
N ALA A 49 -13.45 5.71 22.15
CA ALA A 49 -13.16 6.63 23.27
C ALA A 49 -11.65 6.89 23.39
N ILE A 50 -10.81 5.86 23.31
CA ILE A 50 -9.35 5.98 23.33
C ILE A 50 -8.84 6.81 22.16
N ILE A 51 -9.39 6.59 20.95
CA ILE A 51 -9.04 7.39 19.77
C ILE A 51 -9.34 8.86 20.00
N ARG A 52 -10.53 9.22 20.49
CA ARG A 52 -10.92 10.61 20.78
C ARG A 52 -10.04 11.24 21.85
N ALA A 53 -9.71 10.50 22.92
CA ALA A 53 -8.81 10.98 23.95
C ALA A 53 -7.40 11.29 23.42
N LYS A 54 -6.87 10.45 22.53
CA LYS A 54 -5.58 10.68 21.88
C LYS A 54 -5.62 11.86 20.90
N GLU A 55 -6.70 12.03 20.15
CA GLU A 55 -6.89 13.19 19.29
C GLU A 55 -6.78 14.50 20.08
N ALA A 56 -7.48 14.58 21.21
CA ALA A 56 -7.41 15.73 22.13
C ALA A 56 -5.98 15.92 22.71
N ALA A 57 -5.29 14.82 23.03
CA ALA A 57 -3.92 14.87 23.54
C ALA A 57 -2.92 15.39 22.48
N TYR A 58 -3.05 15.00 21.21
CA TYR A 58 -2.17 15.48 20.14
C TYR A 58 -2.33 16.97 19.83
N VAL A 59 -3.56 17.50 19.97
CA VAL A 59 -3.81 18.94 19.83
C VAL A 59 -3.10 19.73 20.95
N ARG A 60 -3.14 19.20 22.19
CA ARG A 60 -2.51 19.82 23.35
C ARG A 60 -0.98 19.68 23.36
N ASN A 61 -0.47 18.56 22.86
CA ASN A 61 0.97 18.28 22.86
C ASN A 61 1.41 17.58 21.56
N PRO A 62 1.86 18.33 20.54
CA PRO A 62 2.32 17.78 19.26
C PRO A 62 3.50 16.81 19.37
N THR A 63 4.29 16.84 20.46
CA THR A 63 5.42 15.91 20.64
C THR A 63 4.93 14.48 20.86
N LEU A 64 3.76 14.28 21.45
CA LEU A 64 3.13 12.95 21.59
C LEU A 64 2.88 12.31 20.23
N LEU A 65 2.42 13.10 19.25
CA LEU A 65 2.24 12.63 17.89
C LEU A 65 3.56 12.17 17.28
N ALA A 66 4.63 12.96 17.40
CA ALA A 66 5.94 12.59 16.86
C ALA A 66 6.45 11.28 17.50
N HIS A 67 6.21 11.09 18.79
CA HIS A 67 6.56 9.88 19.52
C HIS A 67 5.77 8.67 19.03
N ASP A 68 4.45 8.80 18.82
CA ASP A 68 3.60 7.70 18.33
C ASP A 68 3.92 7.33 16.88
N VAL A 69 4.24 8.30 16.02
CA VAL A 69 4.74 8.05 14.66
C VAL A 69 6.06 7.27 14.68
N LYS A 70 6.99 7.64 15.56
CA LYS A 70 8.27 6.93 15.72
C LYS A 70 8.04 5.49 16.22
N ARG A 71 7.09 5.30 17.13
CA ARG A 71 6.67 3.99 17.62
C ARG A 71 6.07 3.14 16.50
N ALA A 72 5.11 3.67 15.75
CA ALA A 72 4.47 2.96 14.63
C ALA A 72 5.48 2.51 13.57
N ARG A 73 6.45 3.38 13.21
CA ARG A 73 7.54 3.02 12.31
C ARG A 73 8.42 1.91 12.86
N ARG A 74 8.70 1.92 14.18
CA ARG A 74 9.49 0.88 14.83
C ARG A 74 8.74 -0.47 14.81
N GLN A 75 7.46 -0.46 15.15
CA GLN A 75 6.61 -1.65 15.12
C GLN A 75 6.51 -2.24 13.70
N PHE A 76 6.36 -1.41 12.69
CA PHE A 76 6.37 -1.86 11.31
C PHE A 76 7.71 -2.50 10.92
N LYS A 77 8.84 -1.90 11.32
CA LYS A 77 10.17 -2.49 11.10
C LYS A 77 10.31 -3.85 11.80
N GLN A 78 9.80 -3.98 13.03
CA GLN A 78 9.82 -5.25 13.76
C GLN A 78 8.95 -6.31 13.06
N LEU A 79 7.76 -5.94 12.57
CA LEU A 79 6.91 -6.82 11.78
C LEU A 79 7.64 -7.31 10.51
N VAL A 80 8.25 -6.40 9.76
CA VAL A 80 9.01 -6.75 8.55
C VAL A 80 10.22 -7.63 8.89
N ALA A 81 10.93 -7.37 9.99
CA ALA A 81 12.06 -8.17 10.40
C ALA A 81 11.63 -9.59 10.82
N PHE A 82 10.55 -9.72 11.58
CA PHE A 82 9.98 -11.02 11.96
C PHE A 82 9.56 -11.81 10.72
N PHE A 83 8.76 -11.19 9.83
CA PHE A 83 8.33 -11.79 8.58
C PHE A 83 9.51 -12.21 7.69
N SER A 84 10.54 -11.37 7.58
CA SER A 84 11.77 -11.70 6.83
C SER A 84 12.51 -12.89 7.44
N GLY A 85 12.50 -13.03 8.77
CA GLY A 85 13.06 -14.16 9.47
C GLY A 85 12.36 -15.47 9.13
N GLU A 86 11.00 -15.47 9.17
CA GLU A 86 10.21 -16.67 8.80
C GLU A 86 10.47 -17.06 7.34
N VAL A 87 10.39 -16.09 6.42
CA VAL A 87 10.66 -16.34 4.99
C VAL A 87 12.10 -16.85 4.78
N SER A 88 13.08 -16.28 5.49
CA SER A 88 14.48 -16.66 5.34
C SER A 88 14.77 -18.09 5.78
N ARG A 89 14.01 -18.64 6.73
CA ARG A 89 14.15 -20.06 7.13
C ARG A 89 13.83 -20.99 5.97
N GLU A 90 12.75 -20.71 5.24
CA GLU A 90 12.31 -21.57 4.14
C GLU A 90 13.10 -21.30 2.84
N TRP A 91 13.27 -20.02 2.48
CA TRP A 91 13.82 -19.64 1.16
C TRP A 91 15.32 -19.32 1.18
N GLY A 92 15.92 -19.09 2.37
CA GLY A 92 17.25 -18.51 2.49
C GLY A 92 17.25 -16.99 2.44
N SER A 93 18.23 -16.36 3.04
CA SER A 93 18.28 -14.89 3.21
C SER A 93 18.37 -14.12 1.90
N LYS A 94 18.97 -14.71 0.85
CA LYS A 94 19.12 -14.10 -0.48
C LYS A 94 17.81 -14.10 -1.27
N GLU A 95 16.86 -14.95 -0.92
CA GLU A 95 15.59 -15.13 -1.62
C GLU A 95 14.40 -14.45 -0.94
N VAL A 96 14.63 -13.68 0.12
CA VAL A 96 13.57 -12.95 0.81
C VAL A 96 13.02 -11.85 -0.10
N LEU A 97 11.76 -11.97 -0.51
CA LEU A 97 11.06 -10.96 -1.27
C LEU A 97 10.02 -10.26 -0.39
N LEU A 98 10.03 -8.94 -0.43
CA LEU A 98 9.09 -8.12 0.33
C LEU A 98 8.09 -7.41 -0.58
N PRO A 99 6.85 -7.19 -0.11
CA PRO A 99 5.90 -6.31 -0.78
C PRO A 99 6.50 -4.91 -0.96
N GLY A 100 6.07 -4.22 -1.99
CA GLY A 100 6.49 -2.85 -2.27
C GLY A 100 5.43 -2.08 -3.04
N PRO A 101 5.65 -0.80 -3.30
CA PRO A 101 4.65 0.04 -3.97
C PRO A 101 4.18 -0.55 -5.31
N LYS A 102 5.09 -1.09 -6.11
CA LYS A 102 4.79 -1.64 -7.44
C LYS A 102 4.95 -3.15 -7.53
N ARG A 103 5.08 -3.81 -6.40
CA ARG A 103 5.27 -5.25 -6.31
C ARG A 103 4.38 -5.83 -5.22
N TYR A 104 3.44 -6.66 -5.63
CA TYR A 104 2.73 -7.54 -4.71
C TYR A 104 3.58 -8.77 -4.44
N VAL A 105 3.72 -9.15 -3.17
CA VAL A 105 4.32 -10.41 -2.73
C VAL A 105 3.44 -10.99 -1.65
N LYS A 106 3.03 -12.23 -1.80
CA LYS A 106 2.26 -12.96 -0.80
C LYS A 106 2.82 -14.36 -0.65
N TYR A 107 3.15 -14.71 0.57
CA TYR A 107 3.51 -16.07 0.95
C TYR A 107 2.29 -16.81 1.48
N THR A 108 2.25 -18.11 1.25
CA THR A 108 1.20 -19.04 1.68
C THR A 108 1.81 -20.39 2.03
N GLN A 109 0.99 -21.32 2.59
CA GLN A 109 1.42 -22.71 2.82
C GLN A 109 2.70 -22.76 3.70
N ASN A 110 2.62 -22.21 4.93
CA ASN A 110 3.74 -22.12 5.87
C ASN A 110 4.99 -21.48 5.26
N TYR A 111 4.79 -20.41 4.46
CA TYR A 111 5.83 -19.70 3.71
C TYR A 111 6.49 -20.51 2.57
N GLU A 112 6.13 -21.76 2.32
CA GLU A 112 6.75 -22.60 1.28
C GLU A 112 6.33 -22.19 -0.13
N SER A 113 5.19 -21.51 -0.29
CA SER A 113 4.75 -20.99 -1.59
C SER A 113 4.68 -19.48 -1.59
N ARG A 114 4.96 -18.85 -2.74
CA ARG A 114 4.82 -17.40 -2.90
C ARG A 114 4.33 -17.01 -4.29
N ALA A 115 3.60 -15.91 -4.33
CA ALA A 115 3.22 -15.20 -5.54
C ALA A 115 3.87 -13.83 -5.58
N VAL A 116 4.44 -13.48 -6.73
CA VAL A 116 5.04 -12.17 -7.00
C VAL A 116 4.37 -11.57 -8.22
N VAL A 117 3.79 -10.38 -8.09
CA VAL A 117 3.23 -9.63 -9.21
C VAL A 117 4.00 -8.33 -9.36
N ASN A 118 4.66 -8.16 -10.48
CA ASN A 118 5.35 -6.93 -10.84
C ASN A 118 4.41 -6.05 -11.69
N PHE A 119 3.93 -4.96 -11.12
CA PHE A 119 3.00 -4.06 -11.78
C PHE A 119 3.66 -3.22 -12.89
N ASP A 120 4.98 -2.99 -12.84
CA ASP A 120 5.68 -2.27 -13.90
C ASP A 120 5.80 -3.12 -15.17
N THR A 121 6.21 -4.37 -15.04
CA THR A 121 6.38 -5.27 -16.19
C THR A 121 5.10 -6.04 -16.55
N GLY A 122 4.22 -6.26 -15.58
CA GLY A 122 3.05 -7.13 -15.70
C GLY A 122 3.37 -8.61 -15.54
N LEU A 123 4.62 -8.97 -15.20
CA LEU A 123 5.02 -10.34 -14.96
C LEU A 123 4.49 -10.86 -13.63
N ILE A 124 3.93 -12.05 -13.64
CA ILE A 124 3.47 -12.78 -12.47
C ILE A 124 4.31 -14.06 -12.37
N THR A 125 4.91 -14.27 -11.19
CA THR A 125 5.66 -15.48 -10.86
C THR A 125 4.99 -16.13 -9.65
N VAL A 126 4.67 -17.41 -9.75
CA VAL A 126 4.17 -18.21 -8.63
C VAL A 126 5.12 -19.38 -8.43
N GLU A 127 5.62 -19.54 -7.21
CA GLU A 127 6.65 -20.51 -6.86
C GLU A 127 6.26 -21.30 -5.63
N THR A 128 6.78 -22.53 -5.54
CA THR A 128 6.71 -23.37 -4.33
C THR A 128 8.00 -24.11 -4.09
N LEU A 129 8.34 -24.34 -2.83
CA LEU A 129 9.40 -25.25 -2.39
C LEU A 129 8.88 -26.67 -2.14
N ASP A 130 7.58 -26.83 -2.15
CA ASP A 130 6.97 -28.16 -2.01
C ASP A 130 7.24 -29.03 -3.24
N ASN A 131 7.39 -30.32 -2.99
CA ASN A 131 7.75 -31.29 -4.03
C ASN A 131 6.55 -31.74 -4.86
N ASP A 132 5.33 -31.30 -4.56
CA ASP A 132 4.14 -31.67 -5.32
C ASP A 132 3.60 -30.51 -6.20
N ASP A 133 2.89 -30.91 -7.26
CA ASP A 133 2.24 -29.97 -8.15
C ASP A 133 0.91 -29.42 -7.59
N VAL A 134 0.41 -29.99 -6.49
CA VAL A 134 -0.85 -29.56 -5.85
C VAL A 134 -0.60 -28.22 -5.17
N SER A 135 0.51 -28.09 -4.44
CA SER A 135 0.90 -26.85 -3.78
C SER A 135 1.12 -25.70 -4.77
N LEU A 136 1.78 -25.95 -5.90
CA LEU A 136 1.94 -24.96 -6.97
C LEU A 136 0.60 -24.56 -7.58
N ARG A 137 -0.28 -25.53 -7.89
CA ARG A 137 -1.63 -25.24 -8.41
C ARG A 137 -2.45 -24.38 -7.43
N ASN A 138 -2.44 -24.73 -6.15
CA ASN A 138 -3.15 -23.99 -5.10
C ASN A 138 -2.63 -22.55 -4.98
N ALA A 139 -1.33 -22.35 -5.06
CA ALA A 139 -0.73 -21.00 -5.04
C ALA A 139 -1.14 -20.19 -6.30
N ILE A 140 -1.20 -20.81 -7.49
CA ILE A 140 -1.68 -20.17 -8.72
C ILE A 140 -3.15 -19.77 -8.58
N ILE A 141 -4.02 -20.68 -8.12
CA ILE A 141 -5.45 -20.44 -7.95
C ILE A 141 -5.67 -19.31 -6.95
N THR A 142 -4.97 -19.35 -5.81
CA THR A 142 -5.02 -18.30 -4.80
C THR A 142 -4.62 -16.95 -5.38
N THR A 143 -3.56 -16.90 -6.17
CA THR A 143 -3.07 -15.67 -6.82
C THR A 143 -4.11 -15.12 -7.80
N LEU A 144 -4.67 -15.97 -8.67
CA LEU A 144 -5.65 -15.57 -9.68
C LEU A 144 -6.97 -15.09 -9.09
N LEU A 145 -7.38 -15.62 -7.92
CA LEU A 145 -8.65 -15.33 -7.27
C LEU A 145 -8.50 -14.38 -6.06
N THR A 146 -7.31 -13.89 -5.76
CA THR A 146 -7.10 -12.90 -4.68
C THR A 146 -8.03 -11.70 -4.90
N PRO A 147 -8.84 -11.30 -3.89
CA PRO A 147 -9.80 -10.21 -4.00
C PRO A 147 -9.15 -8.88 -4.37
N ASP A 148 -9.89 -8.00 -5.02
CA ASP A 148 -9.48 -6.63 -5.35
C ASP A 148 -9.50 -5.67 -4.15
N ASP A 149 -10.12 -6.10 -3.03
CA ASP A 149 -10.02 -5.38 -1.75
C ASP A 149 -8.72 -5.73 -1.02
N PRO A 150 -7.73 -4.84 -0.96
CA PRO A 150 -6.44 -5.12 -0.35
C PRO A 150 -6.52 -5.33 1.17
N ARG A 151 -7.61 -4.93 1.83
CA ARG A 151 -7.83 -5.13 3.27
C ARG A 151 -8.05 -6.60 3.63
N ALA A 152 -8.49 -7.40 2.66
CA ALA A 152 -8.68 -8.84 2.81
C ALA A 152 -7.37 -9.63 2.80
N VAL A 153 -6.23 -8.98 2.51
CA VAL A 153 -4.93 -9.64 2.34
C VAL A 153 -3.91 -9.14 3.35
N ASP A 154 -3.42 -10.06 4.19
CA ASP A 154 -2.26 -9.80 5.03
C ASP A 154 -0.98 -10.17 4.26
N LEU A 155 -0.25 -9.16 3.81
CA LEU A 155 0.97 -9.33 3.02
C LEU A 155 2.18 -9.79 3.85
N TYR A 156 2.13 -9.61 5.18
CA TYR A 156 3.24 -9.91 6.10
C TYR A 156 2.99 -11.15 6.95
N SER A 157 2.27 -12.12 6.40
CA SER A 157 2.04 -13.43 7.00
C SER A 157 1.82 -14.47 5.89
N ASP A 158 1.78 -15.75 6.27
CA ASP A 158 1.39 -16.88 5.42
C ASP A 158 -0.11 -17.19 5.47
N LYS A 159 -0.90 -16.39 6.20
CA LYS A 159 -2.34 -16.60 6.39
C LYS A 159 -3.08 -16.77 5.07
N THR A 160 -3.95 -17.75 5.03
CA THR A 160 -4.84 -18.04 3.91
C THR A 160 -5.72 -16.83 3.59
N ILE A 161 -5.86 -16.51 2.30
CA ILE A 161 -6.73 -15.46 1.80
C ILE A 161 -8.14 -16.03 1.63
N LYS A 162 -9.15 -15.32 2.14
CA LYS A 162 -10.55 -15.63 1.85
C LYS A 162 -10.85 -15.19 0.41
N LEU A 163 -10.97 -16.14 -0.48
CA LEU A 163 -11.25 -15.91 -1.91
C LEU A 163 -12.72 -15.56 -2.10
N SER A 164 -13.05 -14.27 -2.13
CA SER A 164 -14.40 -13.77 -2.30
C SER A 164 -14.40 -12.43 -3.05
N GLY A 165 -15.49 -12.11 -3.74
CA GLY A 165 -15.60 -10.87 -4.51
C GLY A 165 -14.96 -10.95 -5.88
N THR A 166 -14.57 -9.81 -6.43
CA THR A 166 -13.92 -9.72 -7.74
C THR A 166 -12.42 -9.90 -7.58
N PRO A 167 -11.78 -10.80 -8.32
CA PRO A 167 -10.32 -10.93 -8.29
C PRO A 167 -9.63 -9.67 -8.83
N TYR A 168 -8.54 -9.23 -8.18
CA TYR A 168 -7.82 -8.04 -8.66
C TYR A 168 -7.16 -8.26 -10.03
N LEU A 169 -6.84 -9.51 -10.39
CA LEU A 169 -6.33 -9.88 -11.70
C LEU A 169 -7.42 -10.11 -12.77
N TYR A 170 -8.71 -9.98 -12.40
CA TYR A 170 -9.81 -10.12 -13.37
C TYR A 170 -9.63 -9.16 -14.56
N ALA A 171 -9.74 -9.68 -15.77
CA ALA A 171 -9.48 -9.01 -17.04
C ALA A 171 -8.04 -8.48 -17.24
N LEU A 172 -7.16 -8.59 -16.24
CA LEU A 172 -5.73 -8.32 -16.37
C LEU A 172 -4.95 -9.57 -16.76
N VAL A 173 -5.44 -10.76 -16.40
CA VAL A 173 -4.91 -12.05 -16.84
C VAL A 173 -5.99 -12.79 -17.61
N LEU A 174 -5.60 -13.37 -18.75
CA LEU A 174 -6.44 -14.24 -19.54
C LEU A 174 -5.90 -15.66 -19.47
N ASP A 175 -6.79 -16.67 -19.48
CA ASP A 175 -6.42 -18.07 -19.56
C ASP A 175 -5.87 -18.43 -20.96
N HIS A 176 -5.45 -19.69 -21.16
CA HIS A 176 -4.94 -20.19 -22.43
C HIS A 176 -5.97 -20.14 -23.57
N GLU A 177 -7.26 -20.00 -23.26
CA GLU A 177 -8.35 -19.76 -24.22
C GLU A 177 -8.67 -18.27 -24.40
N ARG A 178 -7.80 -17.37 -23.88
CA ARG A 178 -7.94 -15.90 -23.91
C ARG A 178 -9.18 -15.36 -23.21
N ARG A 179 -9.68 -16.05 -22.19
CA ARG A 179 -10.84 -15.66 -21.41
C ARG A 179 -10.44 -15.14 -20.02
N ALA A 180 -11.14 -14.13 -19.52
CA ALA A 180 -10.90 -13.57 -18.18
C ALA A 180 -11.25 -14.58 -17.08
N ILE A 181 -10.42 -14.62 -16.02
CA ILE A 181 -10.52 -15.58 -14.94
C ILE A 181 -11.26 -14.93 -13.77
N ARG A 182 -12.45 -15.46 -13.42
CA ARG A 182 -13.27 -14.98 -12.31
C ARG A 182 -13.76 -16.11 -11.39
N SER A 183 -13.84 -17.34 -11.88
CA SER A 183 -14.40 -18.47 -11.14
C SER A 183 -13.33 -19.46 -10.70
N PRO A 184 -13.52 -20.18 -9.58
CA PRO A 184 -12.61 -21.26 -9.14
C PRO A 184 -12.36 -22.30 -10.23
N LYS A 185 -13.42 -22.75 -10.92
CA LYS A 185 -13.31 -23.73 -12.00
C LYS A 185 -12.34 -23.29 -13.12
N ARG A 186 -12.42 -22.00 -13.52
CA ARG A 186 -11.55 -21.47 -14.57
C ARG A 186 -10.12 -21.25 -14.06
N ALA A 187 -9.96 -20.76 -12.84
CA ALA A 187 -8.65 -20.60 -12.21
C ALA A 187 -7.93 -21.94 -12.07
N GLU A 188 -8.67 -23.00 -11.69
CA GLU A 188 -8.13 -24.36 -11.60
C GLU A 188 -7.74 -24.94 -12.96
N ALA A 189 -8.57 -24.76 -14.00
CA ALA A 189 -8.26 -25.20 -15.35
C ALA A 189 -6.98 -24.53 -15.89
N TYR A 190 -6.84 -23.21 -15.67
CA TYR A 190 -5.64 -22.50 -16.08
C TYR A 190 -4.42 -22.87 -15.24
N ALA A 191 -4.56 -23.08 -13.93
CA ALA A 191 -3.47 -23.56 -13.08
C ALA A 191 -2.94 -24.93 -13.53
N ARG A 192 -3.85 -25.88 -13.87
CA ARG A 192 -3.46 -27.17 -14.45
C ARG A 192 -2.71 -27.03 -15.78
N HIS A 193 -3.20 -26.13 -16.64
CA HIS A 193 -2.52 -25.86 -17.93
C HIS A 193 -1.11 -25.30 -17.70
N LEU A 194 -0.94 -24.31 -16.81
CA LEU A 194 0.36 -23.72 -16.50
C LEU A 194 1.35 -24.74 -15.91
N VAL A 195 0.90 -25.56 -14.97
CA VAL A 195 1.75 -26.58 -14.34
C VAL A 195 2.17 -27.66 -15.36
N ALA A 196 1.26 -28.07 -16.23
CA ALA A 196 1.56 -29.10 -17.22
C ALA A 196 2.51 -28.61 -18.33
N ASN A 197 2.43 -27.32 -18.74
CA ASN A 197 3.11 -26.83 -19.95
C ASN A 197 4.21 -25.81 -19.70
N GLU A 198 4.15 -25.06 -18.56
CA GLU A 198 5.01 -23.91 -18.30
C GLU A 198 5.83 -24.05 -17.01
N ARG A 199 5.70 -25.16 -16.29
CA ARG A 199 6.44 -25.41 -15.05
C ARG A 199 7.94 -25.45 -15.33
N ARG A 200 8.69 -24.71 -14.51
CA ARG A 200 10.14 -24.64 -14.48
C ARG A 200 10.66 -24.90 -13.08
N GLU A 201 11.93 -25.18 -12.98
CA GLU A 201 12.62 -25.43 -11.71
C GLU A 201 13.89 -24.59 -11.62
N ARG A 202 14.23 -24.17 -10.40
CA ARG A 202 15.50 -23.53 -10.10
C ARG A 202 16.01 -23.98 -8.73
N LYS A 203 17.32 -24.13 -8.60
CA LYS A 203 17.97 -24.44 -7.32
C LYS A 203 18.12 -23.15 -6.51
N ILE A 204 17.87 -23.23 -5.22
CA ILE A 204 18.08 -22.17 -4.25
C ILE A 204 18.84 -22.71 -3.04
N ASP A 205 19.60 -21.86 -2.39
CA ASP A 205 20.30 -22.16 -1.14
C ASP A 205 19.46 -21.70 0.04
N THR A 206 18.96 -22.64 0.84
CA THR A 206 18.17 -22.36 2.04
C THR A 206 18.98 -22.58 3.32
N ALA A 207 18.43 -22.21 4.46
CA ALA A 207 19.03 -22.49 5.76
C ALA A 207 19.17 -24.01 6.05
N HIS A 208 18.35 -24.83 5.35
CA HIS A 208 18.34 -26.31 5.51
C HIS A 208 19.07 -27.02 4.38
N GLY A 209 19.88 -26.32 3.60
CA GLY A 209 20.58 -26.84 2.42
C GLY A 209 19.91 -26.49 1.09
N PRO A 210 20.47 -26.98 -0.03
CA PRO A 210 19.90 -26.71 -1.35
C PRO A 210 18.51 -27.30 -1.51
N ARG A 211 17.55 -26.49 -2.00
CA ARG A 211 16.20 -26.92 -2.35
C ARG A 211 15.91 -26.57 -3.82
N VAL A 212 14.90 -27.21 -4.39
CA VAL A 212 14.41 -26.91 -5.74
C VAL A 212 13.10 -26.12 -5.61
N ALA A 213 13.10 -24.90 -6.10
CA ALA A 213 11.88 -24.12 -6.25
C ALA A 213 11.26 -24.44 -7.63
N ARG A 214 9.99 -24.87 -7.61
CA ARG A 214 9.17 -25.06 -8.81
C ARG A 214 8.35 -23.83 -9.06
N TYR A 215 8.29 -23.34 -10.28
CA TYR A 215 7.59 -22.10 -10.57
C TYR A 215 6.95 -22.08 -11.96
N VAL A 216 5.98 -21.20 -12.10
CA VAL A 216 5.41 -20.77 -13.37
C VAL A 216 5.48 -19.25 -13.50
N GLN A 217 5.56 -18.79 -14.76
CA GLN A 217 5.52 -17.39 -15.10
C GLN A 217 4.47 -17.12 -16.16
N PHE A 218 3.66 -16.10 -15.97
CA PHE A 218 2.68 -15.64 -16.95
C PHE A 218 2.50 -14.12 -16.85
N ASN A 219 1.89 -13.53 -17.85
CA ASN A 219 1.83 -12.07 -17.97
C ASN A 219 0.41 -11.54 -17.87
N MET A 220 0.31 -10.31 -17.36
CA MET A 220 -0.86 -9.47 -17.57
C MET A 220 -0.96 -9.08 -19.06
N VAL A 221 -2.16 -8.73 -19.50
CA VAL A 221 -2.40 -8.20 -20.85
C VAL A 221 -1.61 -6.93 -21.13
N ASN A 222 -1.28 -6.65 -22.40
CA ASN A 222 -0.48 -5.47 -22.78
C ASN A 222 -1.18 -4.14 -22.47
N ASP A 223 -2.51 -4.09 -22.57
CA ASP A 223 -3.33 -2.90 -22.27
C ASP A 223 -3.68 -2.76 -20.77
N ARG A 224 -2.95 -3.47 -19.88
CA ARG A 224 -3.18 -3.48 -18.42
C ARG A 224 -3.26 -2.09 -17.80
N GLY A 225 -2.41 -1.16 -18.27
CA GLY A 225 -2.40 0.20 -17.73
C GLY A 225 -3.73 0.92 -17.94
N ASN A 226 -4.31 0.82 -19.12
CA ASN A 226 -5.62 1.41 -19.43
C ASN A 226 -6.74 0.73 -18.64
N LYS A 227 -6.71 -0.59 -18.54
CA LYS A 227 -7.70 -1.36 -17.76
C LYS A 227 -7.65 -1.01 -16.28
N GLN A 228 -6.46 -0.86 -15.72
CA GLN A 228 -6.28 -0.47 -14.32
C GLN A 228 -6.72 0.99 -14.09
N ALA A 229 -6.36 1.93 -14.96
CA ALA A 229 -6.81 3.31 -14.89
C ALA A 229 -8.34 3.43 -14.95
N ALA A 230 -8.98 2.67 -15.84
CA ALA A 230 -10.44 2.66 -15.99
C ALA A 230 -11.17 2.24 -14.70
N ARG A 231 -10.60 1.33 -13.88
CA ARG A 231 -11.18 0.94 -12.57
C ARG A 231 -11.34 2.13 -11.63
N TYR A 232 -10.41 3.07 -11.67
CA TYR A 232 -10.37 4.20 -10.75
C TYR A 232 -10.92 5.50 -11.35
N GLN A 233 -11.28 5.50 -12.65
CA GLN A 233 -11.70 6.69 -13.38
C GLN A 233 -12.84 7.45 -12.68
N ARG A 234 -13.85 6.76 -12.17
CA ARG A 234 -14.97 7.38 -11.45
C ARG A 234 -14.53 8.16 -10.22
N HIS A 235 -13.61 7.61 -9.45
CA HIS A 235 -13.05 8.26 -8.26
C HIS A 235 -12.18 9.46 -8.65
N VAL A 236 -11.30 9.29 -9.63
CA VAL A 236 -10.44 10.36 -10.13
C VAL A 236 -11.26 11.54 -10.67
N VAL A 237 -12.27 11.29 -11.51
CA VAL A 237 -13.14 12.36 -12.05
C VAL A 237 -13.87 13.10 -10.94
N ARG A 238 -14.42 12.36 -9.95
CA ARG A 238 -15.13 12.96 -8.81
C ARG A 238 -14.22 13.87 -7.99
N TYR A 239 -13.03 13.39 -7.62
CA TYR A 239 -12.13 14.11 -6.72
C TYR A 239 -11.32 15.18 -7.43
N ALA A 240 -11.00 15.03 -8.71
CA ALA A 240 -10.44 16.07 -9.56
C ALA A 240 -11.30 17.33 -9.53
N ARG A 241 -12.62 17.17 -9.74
CA ARG A 241 -13.58 18.28 -9.68
C ARG A 241 -13.69 18.89 -8.28
N LYS A 242 -13.75 18.01 -7.23
CA LYS A 242 -13.94 18.44 -5.84
C LYS A 242 -12.77 19.30 -5.33
N TYR A 243 -11.55 18.93 -5.69
CA TYR A 243 -10.33 19.55 -5.16
C TYR A 243 -9.58 20.39 -6.20
N GLN A 244 -10.16 20.61 -7.37
CA GLN A 244 -9.61 21.43 -8.47
C GLN A 244 -8.21 20.98 -8.91
N VAL A 245 -7.98 19.68 -8.95
CA VAL A 245 -6.74 19.06 -9.42
C VAL A 245 -6.98 18.41 -10.77
N SER A 246 -6.03 18.52 -11.71
CA SER A 246 -6.20 17.91 -13.03
C SER A 246 -6.27 16.38 -12.95
N LYS A 247 -7.14 15.76 -13.75
CA LYS A 247 -7.27 14.29 -13.82
C LYS A 247 -5.97 13.64 -14.26
N SER A 248 -5.27 14.26 -15.20
CA SER A 248 -3.97 13.79 -15.69
C SER A 248 -2.94 13.72 -14.57
N LEU A 249 -2.83 14.75 -13.74
CA LEU A 249 -1.92 14.76 -12.61
C LEU A 249 -2.25 13.66 -11.60
N ILE A 250 -3.53 13.46 -11.26
CA ILE A 250 -3.93 12.39 -10.33
C ILE A 250 -3.53 11.02 -10.89
N PHE A 251 -3.81 10.73 -12.16
CA PHE A 251 -3.43 9.47 -12.79
C PHE A 251 -1.91 9.30 -12.89
N ALA A 252 -1.16 10.37 -13.20
CA ALA A 252 0.29 10.35 -13.24
C ALA A 252 0.88 10.02 -11.85
N VAL A 253 0.37 10.63 -10.78
CA VAL A 253 0.77 10.32 -9.41
C VAL A 253 0.48 8.86 -9.07
N ILE A 254 -0.73 8.34 -9.32
CA ILE A 254 -1.07 6.92 -9.07
C ILE A 254 -0.12 6.00 -9.85
N LYS A 255 0.15 6.31 -11.11
CA LYS A 255 1.06 5.52 -11.95
C LYS A 255 2.49 5.50 -11.39
N ILE A 256 3.00 6.64 -10.94
CA ILE A 256 4.37 6.74 -10.43
C ILE A 256 4.48 6.14 -9.03
N GLU A 257 3.50 6.36 -8.16
CA GLU A 257 3.51 5.87 -6.78
C GLU A 257 3.31 4.35 -6.68
N SER A 258 2.36 3.80 -7.40
CA SER A 258 1.98 2.39 -7.24
C SER A 258 1.88 1.59 -8.54
N ASN A 259 1.89 2.26 -9.68
CA ASN A 259 1.48 1.71 -10.96
C ASN A 259 0.14 0.94 -10.86
N PHE A 260 -0.84 1.57 -10.17
CA PHE A 260 -2.18 1.02 -9.91
C PHE A 260 -2.20 -0.26 -9.07
N ASN A 261 -1.15 -0.59 -8.32
CA ASN A 261 -1.15 -1.68 -7.37
C ASN A 261 -2.08 -1.34 -6.18
N PRO A 262 -3.21 -2.03 -5.97
CA PRO A 262 -4.09 -1.74 -4.84
C PRO A 262 -3.47 -2.13 -3.50
N PHE A 263 -2.53 -3.07 -3.48
CA PHE A 263 -1.83 -3.57 -2.31
C PHE A 263 -0.56 -2.78 -1.97
N ALA A 264 -0.34 -1.63 -2.58
CA ALA A 264 0.90 -0.88 -2.47
C ALA A 264 1.22 -0.47 -1.02
N VAL A 265 2.38 -0.90 -0.55
CA VAL A 265 2.94 -0.55 0.77
C VAL A 265 4.43 -0.30 0.62
N SER A 266 4.94 0.83 1.13
CA SER A 266 6.37 1.12 1.11
C SER A 266 7.08 0.68 2.40
N ALA A 267 8.41 0.59 2.35
CA ALA A 267 9.26 0.29 3.51
C ALA A 267 9.16 1.35 4.63
N ALA A 268 8.90 2.62 4.27
CA ALA A 268 8.54 3.69 5.21
C ALA A 268 7.03 3.91 5.11
N PRO A 269 6.19 3.24 5.93
CA PRO A 269 4.82 2.88 5.59
C PRO A 269 4.00 4.02 4.97
N ALA A 270 3.97 4.04 3.65
CA ALA A 270 3.01 4.74 2.83
C ALA A 270 2.08 3.69 2.20
N TYR A 271 0.80 4.01 2.04
CA TYR A 271 -0.22 3.04 1.70
C TYR A 271 -1.03 3.46 0.48
N GLY A 272 -1.42 2.45 -0.30
CA GLY A 272 -2.42 2.54 -1.36
C GLY A 272 -1.93 3.22 -2.63
N LEU A 273 -2.87 3.49 -3.53
CA LEU A 273 -2.62 3.93 -4.90
C LEU A 273 -1.76 5.19 -5.02
N MET A 274 -1.95 6.16 -4.13
CA MET A 274 -1.22 7.44 -4.11
C MET A 274 -0.14 7.49 -3.00
N GLN A 275 0.20 6.34 -2.37
CA GLN A 275 1.28 6.19 -1.39
C GLN A 275 1.26 7.24 -0.28
N LEU A 276 0.11 7.40 0.38
CA LEU A 276 -0.03 8.35 1.47
C LEU A 276 0.67 7.87 2.74
N VAL A 277 1.53 8.71 3.29
CA VAL A 277 2.11 8.51 4.63
C VAL A 277 1.10 8.93 5.69
N PRO A 278 0.64 8.01 6.57
CA PRO A 278 -0.44 8.29 7.52
C PRO A 278 -0.25 9.55 8.37
N ALA A 279 0.95 9.74 8.89
CA ALA A 279 1.26 10.79 9.87
C ALA A 279 1.63 12.15 9.27
N SER A 280 1.74 12.25 7.95
CA SER A 280 2.05 13.52 7.25
C SER A 280 0.92 13.88 6.26
N GLY A 281 1.12 13.70 4.97
CA GLY A 281 0.11 14.02 3.94
C GLY A 281 -1.24 13.35 4.19
N GLY A 282 -1.26 12.10 4.70
CA GLY A 282 -2.48 11.40 5.08
C GLY A 282 -3.27 12.11 6.18
N ARG A 283 -2.61 12.52 7.28
CA ARG A 283 -3.24 13.26 8.39
C ARG A 283 -3.73 14.63 7.95
N GLU A 284 -2.90 15.36 7.22
CA GLU A 284 -3.22 16.71 6.76
C GLU A 284 -4.45 16.70 5.83
N ALA A 285 -4.45 15.80 4.84
CA ALA A 285 -5.58 15.62 3.95
C ALA A 285 -6.83 15.14 4.71
N TYR A 286 -6.67 14.19 5.65
CA TYR A 286 -7.79 13.70 6.46
C TYR A 286 -8.45 14.84 7.25
N ARG A 287 -7.65 15.69 7.90
CA ARG A 287 -8.15 16.87 8.61
C ARG A 287 -8.90 17.83 7.69
N ALA A 288 -8.37 18.08 6.50
CA ALA A 288 -9.03 18.99 5.54
C ALA A 288 -10.34 18.39 4.98
N VAL A 289 -10.39 17.08 4.76
CA VAL A 289 -11.55 16.38 4.17
C VAL A 289 -12.64 16.07 5.19
N LYS A 290 -12.25 15.67 6.42
CA LYS A 290 -13.18 15.18 7.45
C LYS A 290 -13.40 16.18 8.60
N GLY A 291 -12.67 17.28 8.64
CA GLY A 291 -12.76 18.27 9.72
C GLY A 291 -12.20 17.80 11.07
N VAL A 292 -11.58 16.61 11.12
CA VAL A 292 -11.08 15.98 12.34
C VAL A 292 -9.58 15.73 12.20
N ASP A 293 -8.80 16.11 13.20
CA ASP A 293 -7.35 15.91 13.21
C ASP A 293 -6.99 14.50 13.67
N LYS A 294 -7.00 13.56 12.71
CA LYS A 294 -6.74 12.14 12.94
C LYS A 294 -5.73 11.58 11.97
N ILE A 295 -4.90 10.63 12.43
CA ILE A 295 -4.04 9.82 11.57
C ILE A 295 -4.89 8.70 10.97
N PRO A 296 -5.11 8.67 9.63
CA PRO A 296 -5.84 7.58 9.01
C PRO A 296 -5.07 6.27 9.14
N GLY A 297 -5.76 5.19 9.50
CA GLY A 297 -5.17 3.86 9.62
C GLY A 297 -4.86 3.23 8.26
N ARG A 298 -4.11 2.12 8.30
CA ARG A 298 -3.75 1.32 7.13
C ARG A 298 -4.97 0.96 6.27
N ASP A 299 -6.01 0.39 6.88
CA ASP A 299 -7.17 -0.10 6.13
C ASP A 299 -7.97 1.03 5.49
N TYR A 300 -8.02 2.21 6.14
CA TYR A 300 -8.60 3.40 5.53
C TYR A 300 -7.83 3.85 4.29
N LEU A 301 -6.48 3.81 4.35
CA LEU A 301 -5.61 4.22 3.26
C LEU A 301 -5.45 3.15 2.16
N LEU A 302 -5.78 1.90 2.43
CA LEU A 302 -5.83 0.84 1.42
C LEU A 302 -7.16 0.82 0.65
N ASP A 303 -8.22 1.45 1.18
CA ASP A 303 -9.44 1.68 0.41
C ASP A 303 -9.18 2.65 -0.74
N ALA A 304 -9.44 2.22 -1.97
CA ALA A 304 -9.09 2.98 -3.16
C ALA A 304 -9.80 4.35 -3.24
N ALA A 305 -11.08 4.42 -2.84
CA ALA A 305 -11.83 5.67 -2.88
C ALA A 305 -11.29 6.68 -1.86
N ASN A 306 -11.03 6.22 -0.64
CA ASN A 306 -10.46 7.04 0.43
C ASN A 306 -9.03 7.48 0.09
N ASN A 307 -8.22 6.59 -0.47
CA ASN A 307 -6.85 6.90 -0.84
C ASN A 307 -6.78 7.96 -1.93
N ILE A 308 -7.57 7.81 -3.00
CA ILE A 308 -7.63 8.79 -4.09
C ILE A 308 -8.24 10.11 -3.58
N GLU A 309 -9.26 10.08 -2.70
CA GLU A 309 -9.81 11.30 -2.11
C GLU A 309 -8.74 12.07 -1.34
N LEU A 310 -8.06 11.41 -0.39
CA LEU A 310 -7.06 12.08 0.44
C LEU A 310 -5.83 12.51 -0.37
N GLY A 311 -5.35 11.68 -1.31
CA GLY A 311 -4.21 12.01 -2.17
C GLY A 311 -4.48 13.22 -3.05
N THR A 312 -5.69 13.28 -3.64
CA THR A 312 -6.12 14.44 -4.45
C THR A 312 -6.30 15.69 -3.58
N ALA A 313 -6.92 15.55 -2.40
CA ALA A 313 -7.04 16.67 -1.45
C ALA A 313 -5.67 17.20 -1.02
N TYR A 314 -4.69 16.32 -0.79
CA TYR A 314 -3.33 16.71 -0.45
C TYR A 314 -2.63 17.46 -1.59
N LEU A 315 -2.80 17.02 -2.84
CA LEU A 315 -2.33 17.77 -4.02
C LEU A 315 -2.94 19.18 -4.06
N GLY A 316 -4.26 19.31 -3.84
CA GLY A 316 -4.93 20.61 -3.77
C GLY A 316 -4.42 21.50 -2.63
N ILE A 317 -4.14 20.92 -1.46
CA ILE A 317 -3.53 21.65 -0.32
C ILE A 317 -2.15 22.19 -0.69
N ILE A 318 -1.31 21.36 -1.33
CA ILE A 318 0.02 21.79 -1.78
C ILE A 318 -0.10 22.93 -2.79
N ASP A 319 -0.92 22.74 -3.83
CA ASP A 319 -1.09 23.71 -4.91
C ASP A 319 -1.64 25.05 -4.42
N GLN A 320 -2.78 25.01 -3.71
CA GLN A 320 -3.55 26.21 -3.39
C GLN A 320 -3.08 26.87 -2.10
N ARG A 321 -2.77 26.08 -1.04
CA ARG A 321 -2.44 26.63 0.27
C ARG A 321 -0.95 26.89 0.46
N TYR A 322 -0.09 25.95 0.04
CA TYR A 322 1.35 26.08 0.24
C TYR A 322 2.04 26.84 -0.88
N LEU A 323 1.59 26.68 -2.10
CA LEU A 323 2.24 27.21 -3.29
C LEU A 323 1.35 28.20 -4.07
N GLY A 324 0.16 28.55 -3.55
CA GLY A 324 -0.82 29.40 -4.24
C GLY A 324 -0.32 30.82 -4.57
N ALA A 325 0.75 31.30 -3.92
CA ALA A 325 1.38 32.57 -4.25
C ALA A 325 2.33 32.49 -5.45
N ILE A 326 2.55 31.32 -6.03
CA ILE A 326 3.23 31.17 -7.33
C ILE A 326 2.23 31.56 -8.42
N GLU A 327 2.49 32.60 -9.16
CA GLU A 327 1.54 33.20 -10.13
C GLU A 327 1.42 32.35 -11.38
N ASP A 328 2.53 31.94 -11.97
CA ASP A 328 2.53 31.12 -13.19
C ASP A 328 2.04 29.68 -12.88
N PRO A 329 0.95 29.20 -13.52
CA PRO A 329 0.35 27.91 -13.24
C PRO A 329 1.27 26.73 -13.57
N THR A 330 2.13 26.84 -14.57
CA THR A 330 3.06 25.78 -14.96
C THR A 330 4.18 25.65 -13.95
N SER A 331 4.75 26.77 -13.51
CA SER A 331 5.74 26.82 -12.43
C SER A 331 5.17 26.26 -11.12
N ARG A 332 3.91 26.59 -10.81
CA ARG A 332 3.21 26.08 -9.63
C ARG A 332 2.98 24.57 -9.73
N GLU A 333 2.58 24.05 -10.90
CA GLU A 333 2.42 22.61 -11.11
C GLU A 333 3.75 21.86 -10.92
N TYR A 334 4.87 22.34 -11.47
CA TYR A 334 6.19 21.73 -11.24
C TYR A 334 6.55 21.69 -9.75
N CYS A 335 6.33 22.80 -9.05
CA CYS A 335 6.55 22.88 -7.61
C CYS A 335 5.62 21.94 -6.83
N THR A 336 4.34 21.82 -7.23
CA THR A 336 3.35 20.94 -6.61
C THR A 336 3.73 19.46 -6.78
N ILE A 337 4.13 19.05 -7.97
CA ILE A 337 4.61 17.69 -8.24
C ILE A 337 5.82 17.36 -7.36
N ALA A 338 6.82 18.22 -7.35
CA ALA A 338 8.01 18.01 -6.53
C ALA A 338 7.69 18.01 -5.02
N ALA A 339 6.74 18.86 -4.59
CA ALA A 339 6.34 18.98 -3.20
C ALA A 339 5.53 17.77 -2.68
N TYR A 340 4.78 17.09 -3.55
CA TYR A 340 4.05 15.89 -3.16
C TYR A 340 5.00 14.79 -2.63
N ASN A 341 6.15 14.60 -3.29
CA ASN A 341 7.17 13.64 -2.86
C ASN A 341 8.13 14.22 -1.83
N GLY A 342 8.60 15.46 -2.02
CA GLY A 342 9.71 16.06 -1.25
C GLY A 342 9.28 17.04 -0.15
N GLY A 343 8.00 17.47 -0.14
CA GLY A 343 7.46 18.47 0.75
C GLY A 343 7.67 19.91 0.26
N ALA A 344 6.64 20.78 0.40
CA ALA A 344 6.63 22.16 -0.09
C ALA A 344 7.78 23.01 0.47
N GLY A 345 8.11 22.86 1.75
CA GLY A 345 9.24 23.56 2.35
C GLY A 345 10.60 23.21 1.74
N THR A 346 10.79 21.95 1.29
CA THR A 346 12.02 21.53 0.59
C THR A 346 12.08 22.14 -0.79
N VAL A 347 10.97 22.20 -1.50
CA VAL A 347 10.85 22.82 -2.82
C VAL A 347 11.19 24.32 -2.75
N LEU A 348 10.59 25.06 -1.81
CA LEU A 348 10.87 26.49 -1.65
C LEU A 348 12.33 26.75 -1.31
N ARG A 349 12.97 25.92 -0.46
CA ARG A 349 14.39 26.06 -0.11
C ARG A 349 15.36 25.88 -1.26
N VAL A 350 14.93 25.35 -2.39
CA VAL A 350 15.74 25.32 -3.64
C VAL A 350 16.03 26.75 -4.13
N PHE A 351 15.11 27.66 -3.90
CA PHE A 351 15.17 29.05 -4.37
C PHE A 351 15.66 30.01 -3.28
N SER A 352 15.20 29.85 -2.03
CA SER A 352 15.68 30.62 -0.86
C SER A 352 15.31 29.91 0.45
N SER A 353 16.09 30.14 1.52
CA SER A 353 15.73 29.75 2.89
C SER A 353 14.54 30.53 3.43
N ASP A 354 14.40 31.79 3.01
CA ASP A 354 13.22 32.61 3.29
C ASP A 354 12.08 32.30 2.33
N ARG A 355 10.88 32.06 2.88
CA ARG A 355 9.69 31.66 2.11
C ARG A 355 9.23 32.74 1.12
N GLN A 356 9.17 34.00 1.56
CA GLN A 356 8.66 35.07 0.69
C GLN A 356 9.64 35.36 -0.44
N ARG A 357 10.92 35.38 -0.13
CA ARG A 357 11.98 35.51 -1.13
C ARG A 357 11.99 34.34 -2.12
N ALA A 358 11.76 33.12 -1.66
CA ALA A 358 11.65 31.95 -2.54
C ALA A 358 10.50 32.12 -3.56
N LEU A 359 9.34 32.56 -3.10
CA LEU A 359 8.16 32.82 -3.97
C LEU A 359 8.45 33.95 -4.96
N ALA A 360 9.05 35.06 -4.50
CA ALA A 360 9.45 36.16 -5.38
C ALA A 360 10.43 35.71 -6.47
N ILE A 361 11.43 34.88 -6.11
CA ILE A 361 12.38 34.31 -7.10
C ILE A 361 11.64 33.42 -8.10
N ILE A 362 10.75 32.53 -7.63
CA ILE A 362 10.00 31.65 -8.54
C ILE A 362 9.15 32.48 -9.52
N ASN A 363 8.45 33.51 -9.04
CA ASN A 363 7.63 34.39 -9.87
C ASN A 363 8.42 35.27 -10.86
N SER A 364 9.70 35.51 -10.60
CA SER A 364 10.59 36.23 -11.51
C SER A 364 11.17 35.33 -12.63
N LEU A 365 11.02 33.99 -12.51
CA LEU A 365 11.59 33.03 -13.43
C LEU A 365 10.55 32.53 -14.44
N ARG A 366 10.98 32.24 -15.67
CA ARG A 366 10.16 31.52 -16.64
C ARG A 366 10.02 30.03 -16.23
N PRO A 367 8.92 29.35 -16.54
CA PRO A 367 8.68 27.96 -16.17
C PRO A 367 9.83 26.99 -16.46
N PRO A 368 10.51 27.03 -17.62
CA PRO A 368 11.65 26.16 -17.88
C PRO A 368 12.81 26.34 -16.90
N ALA A 369 13.05 27.58 -16.43
CA ALA A 369 14.10 27.86 -15.45
C ALA A 369 13.72 27.34 -14.05
N VAL A 370 12.44 27.44 -13.66
CA VAL A 370 11.92 26.83 -12.41
C VAL A 370 12.09 25.31 -12.47
N TYR A 371 11.68 24.68 -13.56
CA TYR A 371 11.85 23.24 -13.76
C TYR A 371 13.30 22.81 -13.64
N GLU A 372 14.22 23.52 -14.32
CA GLU A 372 15.64 23.16 -14.33
C GLU A 372 16.28 23.28 -12.93
N GLN A 373 15.90 24.32 -12.15
CA GLN A 373 16.37 24.44 -10.77
C GLN A 373 15.85 23.30 -9.89
N LEU A 374 14.59 22.93 -10.02
CA LEU A 374 14.01 21.81 -9.27
C LEU A 374 14.71 20.49 -9.66
N ARG A 375 14.87 20.25 -10.96
CA ARG A 375 15.48 19.02 -11.49
C ARG A 375 16.93 18.83 -11.04
N THR A 376 17.68 19.91 -10.87
CA THR A 376 19.11 19.86 -10.55
C THR A 376 19.42 20.07 -9.07
N ARG A 377 18.68 20.93 -8.35
CA ARG A 377 19.04 21.41 -7.01
C ARG A 377 18.19 20.79 -5.87
N LEU A 378 17.11 20.07 -6.15
CA LEU A 378 16.41 19.35 -5.08
C LEU A 378 17.38 18.39 -4.39
N PRO A 379 17.41 18.33 -3.03
CA PRO A 379 18.44 17.59 -2.30
C PRO A 379 18.35 16.07 -2.53
N ARG A 380 17.13 15.53 -2.67
CA ARG A 380 16.91 14.10 -2.88
C ARG A 380 16.85 13.77 -4.37
N GLN A 381 17.69 12.85 -4.82
CA GLN A 381 17.66 12.34 -6.20
C GLN A 381 16.31 11.71 -6.55
N GLU A 382 15.67 11.06 -5.58
CA GLU A 382 14.33 10.49 -5.73
C GLU A 382 13.32 11.56 -6.16
N THR A 383 13.27 12.71 -5.46
CA THR A 383 12.35 13.81 -5.76
C THR A 383 12.64 14.44 -7.12
N ARG A 384 13.92 14.55 -7.51
CA ARG A 384 14.30 15.00 -8.86
C ARG A 384 13.77 14.07 -9.94
N ARG A 385 13.95 12.75 -9.75
CA ARG A 385 13.43 11.73 -10.68
C ARG A 385 11.91 11.67 -10.68
N TYR A 386 11.29 11.93 -9.53
CA TYR A 386 9.83 11.96 -9.40
C TYR A 386 9.23 13.05 -10.29
N LEU A 387 9.74 14.27 -10.20
CA LEU A 387 9.31 15.40 -11.04
C LEU A 387 9.36 15.04 -12.54
N VAL A 388 10.49 14.48 -13.00
CA VAL A 388 10.66 14.08 -14.41
C VAL A 388 9.69 12.98 -14.85
N LYS A 389 9.32 12.07 -13.95
CA LYS A 389 8.45 10.92 -14.29
C LYS A 389 6.98 11.26 -14.29
N VAL A 390 6.57 12.25 -13.51
CA VAL A 390 5.16 12.67 -13.41
C VAL A 390 4.78 13.57 -14.57
N LEU A 391 5.70 14.40 -15.06
CA LEU A 391 5.56 15.22 -16.27
C LEU A 391 5.68 14.37 -17.53
#